data_3452e79ccdb2191a35b8d3285122393b
#
_entry.id   3452e79ccdb2191a35b8d3285122393b
#
_cell.length_a   1.000
_cell.length_b   1.000
_cell.length_c   1.000
_cell.angle_alpha   90.00
_cell.angle_beta   90.00
_cell.angle_gamma   90.00
#
_symmetry.space_group_name_H-M   'P 1'
#
loop_
_entity.id
_entity.type
_entity.pdbx_description
1 polymer ?
#
loop_
_entity_poly.entity_id
_entity_poly.type
_entity_poly.pdbx_seq_one_letter_code
_entity_poly.pdbx_strand_id
1 'polypeptide(L)'
;MNAGTKFIIGAVAIVGSVGWLMASGIKETGQYFLTPSELSRKVATDPSFYNVGMKVGARVVPGSVVREVATQTLTFRVTDGSAIYPVTFHGLPPDTFTDSVEVVVEGRLQQDGVIHATNVLAKCGSRYEAVPKA
;
A
#
# COMPACT_ATOMS: atom_id res chain seq x y z
N MET A 1 -24.12 -40.34 23.94
CA MET A 1 -22.82 -39.79 23.52
C MET A 1 -21.89 -39.78 24.73
N ASN A 2 -20.75 -40.36 24.56
CA ASN A 2 -19.78 -40.44 25.65
C ASN A 2 -19.14 -39.08 25.92
N ALA A 3 -18.67 -38.89 27.15
CA ALA A 3 -18.04 -37.62 27.51
C ALA A 3 -16.85 -37.31 26.65
N GLY A 4 -16.03 -38.30 26.31
CA GLY A 4 -14.89 -38.09 25.44
C GLY A 4 -15.28 -37.60 24.06
N THR A 5 -16.37 -38.11 23.51
CA THR A 5 -16.86 -37.69 22.22
C THR A 5 -17.27 -36.21 22.20
N LYS A 6 -17.91 -35.78 23.27
CA LYS A 6 -18.31 -34.39 23.42
C LYS A 6 -17.13 -33.46 23.45
N PHE A 7 -16.07 -33.83 24.13
CA PHE A 7 -14.85 -33.02 24.18
C PHE A 7 -14.16 -32.96 22.84
N ILE A 8 -14.14 -34.08 22.12
CA ILE A 8 -13.54 -34.12 20.79
C ILE A 8 -14.30 -33.18 19.81
N ILE A 9 -15.63 -33.27 19.85
CA ILE A 9 -16.46 -32.41 18.98
C ILE A 9 -16.24 -30.93 19.31
N GLY A 10 -16.20 -30.63 20.61
CA GLY A 10 -15.94 -29.27 21.04
C GLY A 10 -14.57 -28.76 20.62
N ALA A 11 -13.53 -29.60 20.75
CA ALA A 11 -12.19 -29.24 20.34
C ALA A 11 -12.09 -28.99 18.83
N VAL A 12 -12.72 -29.85 18.05
CA VAL A 12 -12.73 -29.69 16.60
C VAL A 12 -13.46 -28.40 16.19
N ALA A 13 -14.57 -28.11 16.85
CA ALA A 13 -15.33 -26.88 16.57
C ALA A 13 -14.50 -25.64 16.87
N ILE A 14 -13.77 -25.64 18.00
CA ILE A 14 -12.94 -24.51 18.39
C ILE A 14 -11.79 -24.32 17.40
N VAL A 15 -11.07 -25.40 17.09
CA VAL A 15 -9.95 -25.33 16.17
C VAL A 15 -10.40 -24.88 14.78
N GLY A 16 -11.54 -25.41 14.32
CA GLY A 16 -12.09 -25.02 13.03
C GLY A 16 -12.48 -23.55 12.98
N SER A 17 -13.11 -23.05 14.06
CA SER A 17 -13.50 -21.65 14.14
C SER A 17 -12.29 -20.71 14.16
N VAL A 18 -11.28 -21.05 14.94
CA VAL A 18 -10.06 -20.25 15.02
C VAL A 18 -9.34 -20.25 13.67
N GLY A 19 -9.23 -21.40 13.03
CA GLY A 19 -8.62 -21.49 11.71
C GLY A 19 -9.36 -20.67 10.67
N TRP A 20 -10.68 -20.72 10.70
CA TRP A 20 -11.50 -19.91 9.81
C TRP A 20 -11.28 -18.42 10.01
N LEU A 21 -11.28 -17.98 11.26
CA LEU A 21 -11.09 -16.58 11.60
C LEU A 21 -9.69 -16.09 11.19
N MET A 22 -8.68 -16.91 11.43
CA MET A 22 -7.32 -16.55 11.04
C MET A 22 -7.18 -16.41 9.52
N ALA A 23 -7.73 -17.36 8.78
CA ALA A 23 -7.68 -17.31 7.32
C ALA A 23 -8.42 -16.09 6.77
N SER A 24 -9.59 -15.78 7.33
CA SER A 24 -10.37 -14.62 6.93
C SER A 24 -9.65 -13.31 7.27
N GLY A 25 -9.08 -13.25 8.47
CA GLY A 25 -8.36 -12.06 8.92
C GLY A 25 -7.16 -11.73 8.04
N ILE A 26 -6.41 -12.75 7.66
CA ILE A 26 -5.25 -12.55 6.80
C ILE A 26 -5.65 -11.92 5.45
N LYS A 27 -6.76 -12.37 4.90
CA LYS A 27 -7.23 -11.84 3.63
C LYS A 27 -7.65 -10.38 3.72
N GLU A 28 -8.25 -9.99 4.82
CA GLU A 28 -8.79 -8.65 4.98
C GLU A 28 -7.78 -7.63 5.48
N THR A 29 -6.87 -8.06 6.33
CA THR A 29 -5.94 -7.15 6.98
C THR A 29 -4.60 -7.07 6.27
N GLY A 30 -4.28 -8.02 5.40
CA GLY A 30 -3.04 -8.00 4.66
C GLY A 30 -3.01 -6.87 3.66
N GLN A 31 -2.12 -5.92 3.89
CA GLN A 31 -1.88 -4.86 2.92
C GLN A 31 -0.67 -5.24 2.09
N TYR A 32 -0.80 -5.08 0.79
CA TYR A 32 0.31 -5.34 -0.11
C TYR A 32 1.28 -4.18 -0.08
N PHE A 33 2.56 -4.49 -0.01
CA PHE A 33 3.62 -3.51 -0.14
C PHE A 33 4.36 -3.82 -1.44
N LEU A 34 4.24 -2.93 -2.41
CA LEU A 34 4.71 -3.15 -3.76
C LEU A 34 5.53 -1.98 -4.25
N THR A 35 6.43 -2.24 -5.20
CA THR A 35 7.03 -1.19 -6.01
C THR A 35 6.17 -0.97 -7.25
N PRO A 36 6.33 0.14 -7.97
CA PRO A 36 5.56 0.36 -9.20
C PRO A 36 5.69 -0.76 -10.23
N SER A 37 6.88 -1.33 -10.40
CA SER A 37 7.05 -2.43 -11.36
C SER A 37 6.35 -3.69 -10.89
N GLU A 38 6.37 -3.97 -9.59
CA GLU A 38 5.63 -5.10 -9.02
C GLU A 38 4.13 -4.92 -9.19
N LEU A 39 3.64 -3.71 -8.97
CA LEU A 39 2.24 -3.38 -9.17
C LEU A 39 1.84 -3.59 -10.62
N SER A 40 2.65 -3.16 -11.55
CA SER A 40 2.39 -3.33 -12.97
C SER A 40 2.26 -4.81 -13.34
N ARG A 41 3.16 -5.65 -12.82
CA ARG A 41 3.09 -7.08 -13.06
C ARG A 41 1.86 -7.70 -12.40
N LYS A 42 1.52 -7.22 -11.21
CA LYS A 42 0.38 -7.77 -10.46
C LYS A 42 -0.93 -7.52 -11.19
N VAL A 43 -1.16 -6.30 -11.66
CA VAL A 43 -2.40 -5.97 -12.36
C VAL A 43 -2.45 -6.60 -13.75
N ALA A 44 -1.30 -6.86 -14.35
CA ALA A 44 -1.25 -7.54 -15.64
C ALA A 44 -1.68 -9.00 -15.55
N THR A 45 -1.37 -9.65 -14.43
CA THR A 45 -1.74 -11.06 -14.21
C THR A 45 -3.07 -11.22 -13.50
N ASP A 46 -3.49 -10.21 -12.73
CA ASP A 46 -4.71 -10.27 -11.92
C ASP A 46 -5.48 -8.95 -12.04
N PRO A 47 -6.41 -8.85 -13.00
CA PRO A 47 -7.20 -7.63 -13.15
C PRO A 47 -8.04 -7.29 -11.93
N SER A 48 -8.34 -8.24 -11.07
CA SER A 48 -9.11 -7.97 -9.86
C SER A 48 -8.31 -7.21 -8.82
N PHE A 49 -7.03 -6.99 -9.06
CA PHE A 49 -6.18 -6.24 -8.14
C PHE A 49 -6.50 -4.74 -8.15
N TYR A 50 -7.17 -4.26 -9.19
CA TYR A 50 -7.63 -2.88 -9.19
C TYR A 50 -8.57 -2.65 -8.01
N ASN A 51 -8.49 -1.45 -7.43
CA ASN A 51 -9.29 -1.05 -6.28
C ASN A 51 -8.99 -1.83 -5.00
N VAL A 52 -7.83 -2.46 -4.93
CA VAL A 52 -7.37 -3.16 -3.73
C VAL A 52 -6.45 -2.23 -2.94
N GLY A 53 -6.68 -2.16 -1.63
CA GLY A 53 -5.84 -1.35 -0.75
C GLY A 53 -4.40 -1.85 -0.74
N MET A 54 -3.43 -0.94 -0.91
CA MET A 54 -2.03 -1.30 -1.02
C MET A 54 -1.14 -0.15 -0.59
N LYS A 55 0.11 -0.47 -0.35
CA LYS A 55 1.17 0.51 -0.13
C LYS A 55 2.17 0.39 -1.25
N VAL A 56 2.50 1.51 -1.86
CA VAL A 56 3.47 1.56 -2.95
C VAL A 56 4.68 2.36 -2.47
N GLY A 57 5.81 1.71 -2.41
CA GLY A 57 7.08 2.36 -2.07
C GLY A 57 7.81 2.75 -3.33
N ALA A 58 8.07 4.04 -3.50
CA ALA A 58 8.66 4.54 -4.72
C ALA A 58 9.28 5.92 -4.49
N ARG A 59 9.89 6.44 -5.53
CA ARG A 59 10.48 7.78 -5.51
C ARG A 59 9.63 8.71 -6.35
N VAL A 60 9.45 9.92 -5.86
CA VAL A 60 8.73 10.95 -6.62
C VAL A 60 9.57 11.36 -7.82
N VAL A 61 8.94 11.40 -8.99
CA VAL A 61 9.61 11.87 -10.21
C VAL A 61 9.81 13.37 -10.11
N PRO A 62 11.05 13.86 -10.26
CA PRO A 62 11.31 15.30 -10.18
C PRO A 62 10.49 16.08 -11.21
N GLY A 63 9.93 17.20 -10.79
CA GLY A 63 9.16 18.05 -11.68
C GLY A 63 7.73 17.57 -11.95
N SER A 64 7.32 16.45 -11.35
CA SER A 64 5.98 15.92 -11.58
C SER A 64 4.95 16.40 -10.55
N VAL A 65 5.39 17.07 -9.50
CA VAL A 65 4.52 17.47 -8.40
C VAL A 65 3.70 18.69 -8.82
N VAL A 66 2.38 18.54 -8.77
CA VAL A 66 1.45 19.63 -9.04
C VAL A 66 0.53 19.77 -7.84
N ARG A 67 0.50 20.96 -7.29
CA ARG A 67 -0.34 21.29 -6.13
C ARG A 67 -1.45 22.19 -6.57
N GLU A 68 -2.68 21.76 -6.33
CA GLU A 68 -3.84 22.58 -6.59
C GLU A 68 -4.42 23.03 -5.27
N VAL A 69 -4.21 24.30 -4.95
CA VAL A 69 -4.57 24.84 -3.65
C VAL A 69 -6.09 24.92 -3.49
N ALA A 70 -6.79 25.25 -4.56
CA ALA A 70 -8.24 25.46 -4.50
C ALA A 70 -8.98 24.18 -4.08
N THR A 71 -8.53 23.02 -4.58
CA THR A 71 -9.17 21.74 -4.27
C THR A 71 -8.37 20.94 -3.25
N GLN A 72 -7.24 21.46 -2.79
CA GLN A 72 -6.33 20.76 -1.89
C GLN A 72 -5.93 19.41 -2.45
N THR A 73 -5.63 19.37 -3.74
CA THR A 73 -5.25 18.16 -4.43
C THR A 73 -3.77 18.20 -4.77
N LEU A 74 -3.08 17.14 -4.46
CA LEU A 74 -1.68 16.95 -4.80
C LEU A 74 -1.60 15.84 -5.82
N THR A 75 -0.98 16.13 -6.96
CA THR A 75 -0.78 15.15 -8.01
C THR A 75 0.71 15.04 -8.29
N PHE A 76 1.21 13.83 -8.36
CA PHE A 76 2.61 13.59 -8.66
C PHE A 76 2.75 12.20 -9.27
N ARG A 77 3.93 11.91 -9.79
CA ARG A 77 4.23 10.58 -10.32
C ARG A 77 5.31 9.94 -9.49
N VAL A 78 5.22 8.62 -9.36
CA VAL A 78 6.18 7.83 -8.59
C VAL A 78 6.78 6.77 -9.50
N THR A 79 8.03 6.44 -9.25
CA THR A 79 8.76 5.47 -10.04
C THR A 79 9.72 4.68 -9.19
N ASP A 80 10.00 3.46 -9.60
CA ASP A 80 11.09 2.66 -9.06
C ASP A 80 12.24 2.51 -10.07
N GLY A 81 12.19 3.29 -11.15
CA GLY A 81 13.14 3.21 -12.24
C GLY A 81 12.67 2.38 -13.42
N SER A 82 11.67 1.54 -13.24
CA SER A 82 11.16 0.67 -14.29
C SER A 82 9.75 1.00 -14.72
N ALA A 83 8.90 1.41 -13.77
CA ALA A 83 7.51 1.76 -14.03
C ALA A 83 7.20 3.09 -13.38
N ILE A 84 6.25 3.82 -13.94
CA ILE A 84 5.81 5.11 -13.44
C ILE A 84 4.30 5.07 -13.29
N TYR A 85 3.81 5.55 -12.15
CA TYR A 85 2.38 5.66 -11.90
C TYR A 85 2.04 7.07 -11.44
N PRO A 86 0.98 7.66 -11.97
CA PRO A 86 0.46 8.91 -11.43
C PRO A 86 -0.27 8.64 -10.10
N VAL A 87 -0.14 9.56 -9.17
CA VAL A 87 -0.76 9.48 -7.86
C VAL A 87 -1.53 10.78 -7.62
N THR A 88 -2.75 10.62 -7.14
CA THR A 88 -3.58 11.75 -6.72
C THR A 88 -3.87 11.62 -5.24
N PHE A 89 -3.59 12.67 -4.49
CA PHE A 89 -3.79 12.70 -3.05
C PHE A 89 -4.58 13.95 -2.67
N HIS A 90 -5.64 13.77 -1.91
CA HIS A 90 -6.46 14.87 -1.42
C HIS A 90 -6.06 15.15 0.02
N GLY A 91 -5.50 16.30 0.28
CA GLY A 91 -5.07 16.70 1.60
C GLY A 91 -3.73 17.40 1.58
N LEU A 92 -3.19 17.61 2.76
CA LEU A 92 -1.90 18.27 2.89
C LEU A 92 -0.78 17.23 2.91
N PRO A 93 0.24 17.39 2.08
CA PRO A 93 1.38 16.49 2.11
C PRO A 93 2.20 16.70 3.39
N PRO A 94 2.98 15.69 3.80
CA PRO A 94 3.89 15.86 4.93
C PRO A 94 4.95 16.91 4.63
N ASP A 95 5.49 17.52 5.68
CA ASP A 95 6.51 18.57 5.53
C ASP A 95 7.76 18.07 4.84
N THR A 96 8.05 16.79 4.95
CA THR A 96 9.21 16.17 4.33
C THR A 96 9.01 15.85 2.85
N PHE A 97 7.83 16.13 2.33
CA PHE A 97 7.51 15.84 0.93
C PHE A 97 8.18 16.87 0.01
N THR A 98 9.08 16.40 -0.83
CA THR A 98 9.79 17.23 -1.80
C THR A 98 9.96 16.44 -3.09
N ASP A 99 10.43 17.12 -4.14
CA ASP A 99 10.79 16.43 -5.37
C ASP A 99 11.91 15.43 -5.10
N SER A 100 11.83 14.28 -5.74
CA SER A 100 12.84 13.21 -5.65
C SER A 100 12.91 12.53 -4.28
N VAL A 101 11.94 12.77 -3.41
CA VAL A 101 11.89 12.09 -2.12
C VAL A 101 11.33 10.67 -2.30
N GLU A 102 11.78 9.76 -1.43
CA GLU A 102 11.15 8.44 -1.35
C GLU A 102 9.88 8.54 -0.55
N VAL A 103 8.82 7.96 -1.09
CA VAL A 103 7.51 8.00 -0.45
C VAL A 103 6.91 6.60 -0.39
N VAL A 104 6.04 6.41 0.58
CA VAL A 104 5.14 5.26 0.64
C VAL A 104 3.73 5.80 0.47
N VAL A 105 3.08 5.39 -0.60
CA VAL A 105 1.73 5.83 -0.93
C VAL A 105 0.76 4.74 -0.52
N GLU A 106 -0.17 5.07 0.35
CA GLU A 106 -1.25 4.16 0.71
C GLU A 106 -2.49 4.54 -0.07
N GLY A 107 -3.03 3.61 -0.80
CA GLY A 107 -4.23 3.87 -1.59
C GLY A 107 -4.59 2.72 -2.49
N ARG A 108 -5.30 3.02 -3.53
CA ARG A 108 -5.82 2.03 -4.47
C ARG A 108 -5.56 2.47 -5.89
N LEU A 109 -5.15 1.51 -6.72
CA LEU A 109 -5.02 1.75 -8.16
C LEU A 109 -6.40 1.59 -8.77
N GLN A 110 -6.88 2.62 -9.44
CA GLN A 110 -8.14 2.58 -10.15
C GLN A 110 -7.93 2.16 -11.59
N GLN A 111 -9.01 1.84 -12.28
CA GLN A 111 -8.94 1.39 -13.66
C GLN A 111 -8.45 2.49 -14.62
N ASP A 112 -8.45 3.73 -14.18
CA ASP A 112 -7.91 4.83 -14.95
C ASP A 112 -6.36 4.87 -14.94
N GLY A 113 -5.74 3.94 -14.21
CA GLY A 113 -4.30 3.88 -14.11
C GLY A 113 -3.70 4.83 -13.08
N VAL A 114 -4.52 5.51 -12.31
CA VAL A 114 -4.07 6.47 -11.30
C VAL A 114 -4.23 5.86 -9.92
N ILE A 115 -3.20 6.01 -9.08
CA ILE A 115 -3.28 5.59 -7.68
C ILE A 115 -3.97 6.70 -6.90
N HIS A 116 -5.14 6.40 -6.37
CA HIS A 116 -5.88 7.32 -5.52
C HIS A 116 -5.44 7.11 -4.08
N ALA A 117 -4.57 7.98 -3.60
CA ALA A 117 -3.94 7.84 -2.30
C ALA A 117 -4.86 8.35 -1.20
N THR A 118 -4.89 7.60 -0.12
CA THR A 118 -5.54 8.03 1.12
C THR A 118 -4.51 8.59 2.10
N ASN A 119 -3.25 8.21 1.93
CA ASN A 119 -2.17 8.70 2.78
C ASN A 119 -0.85 8.65 2.00
N VAL A 120 0.02 9.60 2.29
CA VAL A 120 1.35 9.66 1.68
C VAL A 120 2.35 9.88 2.80
N LEU A 121 3.31 8.97 2.91
CA LEU A 121 4.37 9.05 3.89
C LEU A 121 5.68 9.31 3.16
N ALA A 122 6.32 10.43 3.44
CA ALA A 122 7.60 10.75 2.86
C ALA A 122 8.71 10.27 3.82
N LYS A 123 9.69 9.60 3.27
CA LYS A 123 10.82 9.14 4.06
C LYS A 123 11.83 10.26 4.18
N CYS A 124 12.25 10.50 5.39
CA CYS A 124 13.28 11.47 5.68
C CYS A 124 14.65 10.78 5.58
N GLY A 125 15.05 10.48 4.35
CA GLY A 125 16.20 9.63 4.09
C GLY A 125 17.52 10.20 4.56
N SER A 126 17.64 11.53 4.55
CA SER A 126 18.88 12.18 4.94
C SER A 126 19.30 11.83 6.36
N ARG A 127 18.33 11.58 7.24
CA ARG A 127 18.62 11.20 8.62
C ARG A 127 19.38 9.89 8.72
N TYR A 128 19.02 8.95 7.86
CA TYR A 128 19.64 7.63 7.88
C TYR A 128 20.90 7.59 7.04
N GLU A 129 20.95 8.37 6.02
CA GLU A 129 22.09 8.37 5.11
C GLU A 129 23.32 9.00 5.71
N ALA A 130 23.14 9.97 6.57
CA ALA A 130 24.26 10.65 7.18
C ALA A 130 25.15 9.72 8.00
N VAL A 131 24.55 8.74 8.65
CA VAL A 131 25.27 7.82 9.53
C VAL A 131 26.17 6.88 8.75
N PRO A 132 25.70 6.16 7.74
CA PRO A 132 26.58 5.22 7.05
C PRO A 132 27.65 5.87 6.21
N LYS A 133 27.49 7.12 5.91
CA LYS A 133 28.48 7.82 5.09
C LYS A 133 29.66 8.37 5.84
N ALA A 134 29.55 8.32 7.10
CA ALA A 134 30.64 8.81 7.94
C ALA A 134 31.91 8.02 7.72
#